data_61f51b0d37ebb86e85eeb2be4c3beaaa
#
_entry.id   61f51b0d37ebb86e85eeb2be4c3beaaa
#
_cell.length_a   1.000
_cell.length_b   1.000
_cell.length_c   1.000
_cell.angle_alpha   90.00
_cell.angle_beta   90.00
_cell.angle_gamma   90.00
#
_symmetry.space_group_name_H-M   'P 1'
#
loop_
_entity.id
_entity.type
_entity.pdbx_description
1 polymer ?
#
loop_
_entity_poly.entity_id
_entity_poly.type
_entity_poly.pdbx_seq_one_letter_code
_entity_poly.pdbx_strand_id
1 'polypeptide(L)'
;DVGPYVDLLSRDKRAQFMLIAGYDPDARTILTEARKKNLTIPAMGGDGLEQIALSGPVANGTYVTSSYFSQTATAANQRFVSAYKARFPTAGEPNGSGAAAYDAVYMLQETMQRVGTDRKAVRDAFAGIGTATPAFEGAMGTIAFDENGDVPSLKIYVGQVRDGVMQPAEGQ
;
A
#
# COMPACT_ATOMS: atom_id res chain seq x y z
N ASP A 1 24.98 -4.42 7.09
CA ASP A 1 25.38 -3.12 7.65
C ASP A 1 25.15 -2.02 6.61
N VAL A 2 24.30 -1.05 6.94
CA VAL A 2 23.96 0.09 6.06
C VAL A 2 24.75 1.36 6.36
N GLY A 3 25.51 1.37 7.46
CA GLY A 3 26.25 2.53 7.95
C GLY A 3 27.15 3.19 6.91
N PRO A 4 28.00 2.44 6.19
CA PRO A 4 28.90 3.00 5.17
C PRO A 4 28.14 3.73 4.03
N TYR A 5 26.99 3.22 3.61
CA TYR A 5 26.17 3.84 2.56
C TYR A 5 25.49 5.13 3.04
N VAL A 6 24.98 5.12 4.28
CA VAL A 6 24.43 6.32 4.91
C VAL A 6 25.50 7.39 5.12
N ASP A 7 26.73 6.99 5.49
CA ASP A 7 27.88 7.90 5.59
C ASP A 7 28.23 8.55 4.24
N LEU A 8 28.23 7.77 3.17
CA LEU A 8 28.48 8.28 1.83
C LEU A 8 27.41 9.31 1.44
N LEU A 9 26.13 8.97 1.66
CA LEU A 9 25.01 9.84 1.37
C LEU A 9 25.06 11.15 2.21
N SER A 10 25.43 11.08 3.48
CA SER A 10 25.51 12.24 4.36
C SER A 10 26.58 13.26 3.94
N ARG A 11 27.61 12.82 3.22
CA ARG A 11 28.70 13.65 2.69
C ARG A 11 28.37 14.26 1.33
N ASP A 12 27.44 13.68 0.57
CA ASP A 12 27.05 14.24 -0.74
C ASP A 12 26.02 15.37 -0.56
N LYS A 13 26.53 16.61 -0.61
CA LYS A 13 25.72 17.83 -0.46
C LYS A 13 24.74 18.06 -1.61
N ARG A 14 24.80 17.27 -2.68
CA ARG A 14 23.87 17.35 -3.81
C ARG A 14 22.65 16.45 -3.61
N ALA A 15 22.72 15.49 -2.66
CA ALA A 15 21.62 14.61 -2.38
C ALA A 15 20.44 15.41 -1.77
N GLN A 16 19.31 15.42 -2.46
CA GLN A 16 18.10 16.13 -2.05
C GLN A 16 17.04 15.21 -1.45
N PHE A 17 17.08 13.92 -1.77
CA PHE A 17 16.22 12.90 -1.19
C PHE A 17 16.90 11.53 -1.26
N MET A 18 16.35 10.56 -0.54
CA MET A 18 16.82 9.17 -0.50
C MET A 18 15.68 8.25 -0.95
N LEU A 19 15.90 7.51 -2.05
CA LEU A 19 14.99 6.44 -2.45
C LEU A 19 15.38 5.14 -1.76
N ILE A 20 14.42 4.50 -1.10
CA ILE A 20 14.58 3.20 -0.45
C ILE A 20 13.78 2.17 -1.25
N ALA A 21 14.48 1.37 -2.04
CA ALA A 21 13.91 0.24 -2.77
C ALA A 21 14.03 -1.03 -1.90
N GLY A 22 13.00 -1.30 -1.09
CA GLY A 22 13.04 -2.42 -0.14
C GLY A 22 11.72 -2.54 0.64
N TYR A 23 11.81 -3.22 1.78
CA TYR A 23 10.67 -3.44 2.68
C TYR A 23 10.85 -2.74 4.02
N ASP A 24 9.77 -2.65 4.80
CA ASP A 24 9.74 -1.94 6.09
C ASP A 24 10.91 -2.26 7.04
N PRO A 25 11.36 -3.52 7.25
CA PRO A 25 12.45 -3.80 8.17
C PRO A 25 13.78 -3.17 7.74
N ASP A 26 14.07 -3.22 6.43
CA ASP A 26 15.30 -2.64 5.88
C ASP A 26 15.23 -1.11 5.90
N ALA A 27 14.08 -0.56 5.50
CA ALA A 27 13.83 0.88 5.55
C ALA A 27 13.96 1.44 6.96
N ARG A 28 13.39 0.76 7.96
CA ARG A 28 13.56 1.12 9.38
C ARG A 28 15.03 1.18 9.79
N THR A 29 15.81 0.18 9.36
CA THR A 29 17.26 0.13 9.66
C THR A 29 17.99 1.31 9.04
N ILE A 30 17.72 1.60 7.75
CA ILE A 30 18.32 2.72 7.01
C ILE A 30 17.92 4.06 7.65
N LEU A 31 16.63 4.27 7.93
CA LEU A 31 16.14 5.50 8.54
C LEU A 31 16.71 5.70 9.94
N THR A 32 16.82 4.64 10.74
CA THR A 32 17.43 4.70 12.08
C THR A 32 18.87 5.17 11.98
N GLU A 33 19.65 4.60 11.08
CA GLU A 33 21.06 4.99 10.89
C GLU A 33 21.17 6.42 10.34
N ALA A 34 20.30 6.81 9.41
CA ALA A 34 20.25 8.17 8.88
C ALA A 34 19.99 9.20 9.99
N ARG A 35 19.02 8.94 10.88
CA ARG A 35 18.70 9.86 12.00
C ARG A 35 19.86 9.95 13.01
N LYS A 36 20.54 8.84 13.32
CA LYS A 36 21.77 8.87 14.16
C LYS A 36 22.84 9.79 13.59
N LYS A 37 22.94 9.89 12.28
CA LYS A 37 23.93 10.73 11.58
C LYS A 37 23.39 12.14 11.23
N ASN A 38 22.23 12.51 11.78
CA ASN A 38 21.55 13.79 11.51
C ASN A 38 21.30 14.04 10.00
N LEU A 39 21.11 12.99 9.23
CA LEU A 39 20.72 13.10 7.84
C LEU A 39 19.21 13.38 7.77
N THR A 40 18.86 14.59 7.32
CA THR A 40 17.47 15.11 7.34
C THR A 40 16.82 15.19 5.97
N ILE A 41 17.50 14.73 4.91
CA ILE A 41 16.90 14.69 3.57
C ILE A 41 15.64 13.78 3.58
N PRO A 42 14.60 14.13 2.81
CA PRO A 42 13.41 13.30 2.71
C PRO A 42 13.76 11.90 2.22
N ALA A 43 13.07 10.89 2.74
CA ALA A 43 13.11 9.53 2.23
C ALA A 43 11.81 9.19 1.51
N MET A 44 11.88 8.35 0.50
CA MET A 44 10.74 7.85 -0.25
C MET A 44 10.91 6.36 -0.55
N GLY A 45 9.81 5.63 -0.56
CA GLY A 45 9.76 4.24 -1.00
C GLY A 45 8.48 3.87 -1.70
N GLY A 46 8.41 2.64 -2.17
CA GLY A 46 7.21 2.05 -2.78
C GLY A 46 6.25 1.47 -1.74
N ASP A 47 5.30 0.69 -2.21
CA ASP A 47 4.31 -0.05 -1.42
C ASP A 47 4.92 -1.02 -0.40
N GLY A 48 6.15 -1.49 -0.63
CA GLY A 48 6.91 -2.26 0.37
C GLY A 48 7.15 -1.52 1.70
N LEU A 49 6.92 -0.19 1.73
CA LEU A 49 7.04 0.67 2.91
C LEU A 49 5.68 1.12 3.48
N GLU A 50 4.58 0.48 3.14
CA GLU A 50 3.24 0.89 3.60
C GLU A 50 3.06 0.86 5.13
N GLN A 51 3.83 0.02 5.83
CA GLN A 51 3.78 -0.08 7.29
C GLN A 51 4.93 0.66 8.00
N ILE A 52 5.74 1.43 7.27
CA ILE A 52 6.90 2.12 7.85
C ILE A 52 6.52 3.08 8.98
N ALA A 53 5.29 3.61 8.99
CA ALA A 53 4.76 4.42 10.08
C ALA A 53 4.83 3.72 11.44
N LEU A 54 4.71 2.38 11.48
CA LEU A 54 4.84 1.58 12.69
C LEU A 54 6.27 1.58 13.28
N SER A 55 7.24 2.08 12.54
CA SER A 55 8.61 2.27 13.04
C SER A 55 8.75 3.48 13.97
N GLY A 56 7.68 4.23 14.17
CA GLY A 56 7.64 5.37 15.09
C GLY A 56 8.38 6.61 14.54
N PRO A 57 8.97 7.44 15.42
CA PRO A 57 9.49 8.77 15.04
C PRO A 57 10.56 8.75 13.94
N VAL A 58 11.30 7.67 13.78
CA VAL A 58 12.35 7.56 12.74
C VAL A 58 11.77 7.63 11.32
N ALA A 59 10.49 7.22 11.17
CA ALA A 59 9.79 7.22 9.90
C ALA A 59 9.16 8.57 9.54
N ASN A 60 9.06 9.51 10.48
CA ASN A 60 8.42 10.81 10.20
C ASN A 60 9.08 11.53 9.02
N GLY A 61 8.24 12.05 8.13
CA GLY A 61 8.67 12.71 6.90
C GLY A 61 8.98 11.75 5.73
N THR A 62 8.87 10.42 5.92
CA THR A 62 9.05 9.45 4.83
C THR A 62 7.82 9.47 3.93
N TYR A 63 8.06 9.54 2.62
CA TYR A 63 7.04 9.41 1.58
C TYR A 63 6.92 7.96 1.11
N VAL A 64 5.70 7.54 0.82
CA VAL A 64 5.42 6.17 0.34
C VAL A 64 4.39 6.22 -0.78
N THR A 65 4.67 5.57 -1.91
CA THR A 65 3.63 5.35 -2.92
C THR A 65 2.75 4.18 -2.51
N SER A 66 1.44 4.35 -2.58
CA SER A 66 0.45 3.31 -2.27
C SER A 66 -0.76 3.44 -3.19
N SER A 67 -1.40 2.33 -3.48
CA SER A 67 -2.69 2.29 -4.17
C SER A 67 -3.88 2.33 -3.21
N TYR A 68 -3.64 2.42 -1.90
CA TYR A 68 -4.68 2.33 -0.89
C TYR A 68 -4.42 3.27 0.30
N PHE A 69 -5.51 3.88 0.76
CA PHE A 69 -5.56 4.56 2.06
C PHE A 69 -6.83 4.15 2.81
N SER A 70 -6.68 3.77 4.09
CA SER A 70 -7.80 3.37 4.96
C SER A 70 -8.84 4.49 5.13
N GLN A 71 -8.43 5.74 4.95
CA GLN A 71 -9.28 6.93 5.06
C GLN A 71 -10.16 7.18 3.81
N THR A 72 -9.99 6.41 2.73
CA THR A 72 -10.79 6.56 1.51
C THR A 72 -12.28 6.39 1.81
N ALA A 73 -13.10 7.38 1.46
CA ALA A 73 -14.49 7.51 1.87
C ALA A 73 -15.49 6.72 1.02
N THR A 74 -15.09 5.60 0.39
CA THR A 74 -16.05 4.72 -0.32
C THR A 74 -16.77 3.81 0.67
N ALA A 75 -18.04 3.47 0.37
CA ALA A 75 -18.80 2.57 1.23
C ALA A 75 -18.17 1.18 1.37
N ALA A 76 -17.51 0.67 0.31
CA ALA A 76 -16.83 -0.61 0.34
C ALA A 76 -15.62 -0.56 1.29
N ASN A 77 -14.79 0.49 1.19
CA ASN A 77 -13.65 0.66 2.08
C ASN A 77 -14.08 0.84 3.54
N GLN A 78 -15.11 1.64 3.80
CA GLN A 78 -15.62 1.84 5.17
C GLN A 78 -16.09 0.53 5.81
N ARG A 79 -16.78 -0.34 5.03
CA ARG A 79 -17.17 -1.68 5.51
C ARG A 79 -15.94 -2.54 5.84
N PHE A 80 -14.94 -2.55 4.95
CA PHE A 80 -13.69 -3.29 5.16
C PHE A 80 -12.97 -2.79 6.42
N VAL A 81 -12.71 -1.49 6.54
CA VAL A 81 -12.01 -0.89 7.69
C VAL A 81 -12.74 -1.19 9.00
N SER A 82 -14.08 -1.08 9.01
CA SER A 82 -14.89 -1.38 10.18
C SER A 82 -14.79 -2.86 10.59
N ALA A 83 -14.90 -3.77 9.61
CA ALA A 83 -14.75 -5.21 9.86
C ALA A 83 -13.33 -5.58 10.33
N TYR A 84 -12.31 -4.96 9.72
CA TYR A 84 -10.92 -5.16 10.10
C TYR A 84 -10.66 -4.74 11.55
N LYS A 85 -11.07 -3.53 11.94
CA LYS A 85 -10.90 -3.00 13.30
C LYS A 85 -11.66 -3.82 14.35
N ALA A 86 -12.86 -4.28 14.02
CA ALA A 86 -13.62 -5.16 14.88
C ALA A 86 -12.92 -6.51 15.12
N ARG A 87 -12.28 -7.06 14.07
CA ARG A 87 -11.60 -8.36 14.14
C ARG A 87 -10.19 -8.25 14.75
N PHE A 88 -9.50 -7.12 14.54
CA PHE A 88 -8.11 -6.89 14.93
C PHE A 88 -7.95 -5.55 15.66
N PRO A 89 -8.52 -5.40 16.87
CA PRO A 89 -8.62 -4.10 17.55
C PRO A 89 -7.25 -3.47 17.90
N THR A 90 -6.18 -4.25 17.92
CA THR A 90 -4.82 -3.79 18.27
C THR A 90 -3.87 -3.70 17.07
N ALA A 91 -4.32 -4.04 15.86
CA ALA A 91 -3.43 -4.13 14.68
C ALA A 91 -3.16 -2.78 13.98
N GLY A 92 -3.79 -1.70 14.43
CA GLY A 92 -3.70 -0.39 13.75
C GLY A 92 -4.61 -0.28 12.53
N GLU A 93 -4.23 0.57 11.57
CA GLU A 93 -4.97 0.73 10.32
C GLU A 93 -4.65 -0.41 9.34
N PRO A 94 -5.64 -0.88 8.55
CA PRO A 94 -5.36 -1.82 7.48
C PRO A 94 -4.55 -1.17 6.36
N ASN A 95 -3.72 -1.97 5.69
CA ASN A 95 -2.90 -1.57 4.56
C ASN A 95 -3.46 -2.07 3.22
N GLY A 96 -2.81 -1.70 2.11
CA GLY A 96 -3.20 -2.08 0.76
C GLY A 96 -3.21 -3.59 0.53
N SER A 97 -2.22 -4.32 1.06
CA SER A 97 -2.18 -5.79 0.96
C SER A 97 -3.38 -6.45 1.64
N GLY A 98 -3.79 -5.95 2.81
CA GLY A 98 -4.97 -6.41 3.51
C GLY A 98 -6.27 -6.12 2.76
N ALA A 99 -6.39 -4.92 2.19
CA ALA A 99 -7.55 -4.53 1.38
C ALA A 99 -7.65 -5.36 0.09
N ALA A 100 -6.54 -5.55 -0.62
CA ALA A 100 -6.50 -6.37 -1.84
C ALA A 100 -6.85 -7.84 -1.56
N ALA A 101 -6.33 -8.42 -0.46
CA ALA A 101 -6.68 -9.79 -0.06
C ALA A 101 -8.16 -9.92 0.29
N TYR A 102 -8.73 -8.94 0.97
CA TYR A 102 -10.15 -8.90 1.29
C TYR A 102 -11.00 -8.88 0.01
N ASP A 103 -10.70 -7.97 -0.91
CA ASP A 103 -11.40 -7.87 -2.19
C ASP A 103 -11.26 -9.14 -3.02
N ALA A 104 -10.07 -9.73 -3.08
CA ALA A 104 -9.83 -10.99 -3.80
C ALA A 104 -10.71 -12.14 -3.30
N VAL A 105 -10.93 -12.26 -1.99
CA VAL A 105 -11.80 -13.29 -1.42
C VAL A 105 -13.26 -13.06 -1.83
N TYR A 106 -13.76 -11.84 -1.81
CA TYR A 106 -15.14 -11.54 -2.23
C TYR A 106 -15.33 -11.70 -3.75
N MET A 107 -14.37 -11.26 -4.55
CA MET A 107 -14.39 -11.51 -5.99
C MET A 107 -14.42 -13.01 -6.31
N LEU A 108 -13.62 -13.81 -5.60
CA LEU A 108 -13.64 -15.27 -5.72
C LEU A 108 -14.99 -15.85 -5.33
N GLN A 109 -15.54 -15.42 -4.20
CA GLN A 109 -16.84 -15.87 -3.73
C GLN A 109 -17.95 -15.61 -4.75
N GLU A 110 -18.08 -14.37 -5.24
CA GLU A 110 -19.09 -13.98 -6.23
C GLU A 110 -18.90 -14.75 -7.55
N THR A 111 -17.66 -14.90 -7.99
CA THR A 111 -17.32 -15.64 -9.20
C THR A 111 -17.72 -17.10 -9.07
N MET A 112 -17.35 -17.76 -7.97
CA MET A 112 -17.65 -19.18 -7.75
C MET A 112 -19.14 -19.44 -7.55
N GLN A 113 -19.89 -18.52 -6.95
CA GLN A 113 -21.34 -18.58 -6.87
C GLN A 113 -21.99 -18.57 -8.26
N ARG A 114 -21.39 -17.87 -9.22
CA ARG A 114 -21.91 -17.73 -10.58
C ARG A 114 -21.51 -18.88 -11.50
N VAL A 115 -20.26 -19.35 -11.46
CA VAL A 115 -19.70 -20.31 -12.42
C VAL A 115 -19.29 -21.65 -11.83
N GLY A 116 -19.47 -21.86 -10.51
CA GLY A 116 -19.00 -23.05 -9.80
C GLY A 116 -17.51 -23.00 -9.46
N THR A 117 -16.94 -24.16 -9.12
CA THR A 117 -15.56 -24.26 -8.60
C THR A 117 -14.54 -24.80 -9.60
N ASP A 118 -14.93 -25.00 -10.86
CA ASP A 118 -14.01 -25.38 -11.92
C ASP A 118 -12.97 -24.29 -12.11
N ARG A 119 -11.68 -24.65 -12.06
CA ARG A 119 -10.58 -23.70 -12.11
C ARG A 119 -10.53 -22.88 -13.38
N LYS A 120 -10.86 -23.52 -14.51
CA LYS A 120 -10.87 -22.83 -15.81
C LYS A 120 -12.03 -21.85 -15.88
N ALA A 121 -13.23 -22.27 -15.46
CA ALA A 121 -14.41 -21.41 -15.43
C ALA A 121 -14.20 -20.21 -14.51
N VAL A 122 -13.63 -20.41 -13.32
CA VAL A 122 -13.31 -19.32 -12.38
C VAL A 122 -12.30 -18.35 -12.99
N ARG A 123 -11.19 -18.83 -13.56
CA ARG A 123 -10.20 -17.98 -14.22
C ARG A 123 -10.81 -17.14 -15.35
N ASP A 124 -11.58 -17.78 -16.23
CA ASP A 124 -12.18 -17.12 -17.39
C ASP A 124 -13.21 -16.06 -16.95
N ALA A 125 -13.96 -16.37 -15.89
CA ALA A 125 -14.93 -15.42 -15.31
C ALA A 125 -14.23 -14.25 -14.60
N PHE A 126 -13.10 -14.47 -13.94
CA PHE A 126 -12.27 -13.41 -13.33
C PHE A 126 -11.73 -12.45 -14.41
N ALA A 127 -11.17 -12.96 -15.49
CA ALA A 127 -10.69 -12.16 -16.61
C ALA A 127 -11.79 -11.31 -17.26
N GLY A 128 -13.06 -11.69 -17.06
CA GLY A 128 -14.22 -10.96 -17.56
C GLY A 128 -14.73 -9.84 -16.66
N ILE A 129 -14.17 -9.64 -15.46
CA ILE A 129 -14.60 -8.56 -14.54
C ILE A 129 -14.25 -7.20 -15.16
N GLY A 130 -15.23 -6.36 -15.33
CA GLY A 130 -15.09 -5.05 -15.99
C GLY A 130 -15.31 -5.06 -17.49
N THR A 131 -15.46 -6.24 -18.12
CA THR A 131 -15.72 -6.41 -19.57
C THR A 131 -16.96 -7.25 -19.83
N ALA A 132 -16.89 -8.56 -19.59
CA ALA A 132 -18.01 -9.49 -19.73
C ALA A 132 -19.00 -9.42 -18.55
N THR A 133 -18.57 -8.93 -17.41
CA THR A 133 -19.35 -8.66 -16.20
C THR A 133 -19.05 -7.27 -15.68
N PRO A 134 -19.94 -6.66 -14.85
CA PRO A 134 -19.65 -5.40 -14.20
C PRO A 134 -18.32 -5.42 -13.43
N ALA A 135 -17.68 -4.25 -13.32
CA ALA A 135 -16.55 -4.06 -12.45
C ALA A 135 -16.91 -4.38 -11.00
N PHE A 136 -15.93 -4.84 -10.22
CA PHE A 136 -16.12 -5.10 -8.79
C PHE A 136 -15.84 -3.85 -7.97
N GLU A 137 -16.76 -3.49 -7.08
CA GLU A 137 -16.63 -2.33 -6.19
C GLU A 137 -16.08 -2.77 -4.83
N GLY A 138 -14.76 -2.73 -4.70
CA GLY A 138 -14.01 -3.22 -3.55
C GLY A 138 -13.51 -2.15 -2.57
N ALA A 139 -12.81 -2.58 -1.54
CA ALA A 139 -12.11 -1.71 -0.61
C ALA A 139 -10.97 -0.94 -1.30
N MET A 140 -10.32 -1.57 -2.30
CA MET A 140 -9.31 -0.95 -3.15
C MET A 140 -9.89 0.07 -4.15
N GLY A 141 -11.21 0.10 -4.34
CA GLY A 141 -11.91 0.88 -5.33
C GLY A 141 -12.55 0.01 -6.40
N THR A 142 -12.80 0.59 -7.58
CA THR A 142 -13.40 -0.11 -8.72
C THR A 142 -12.35 -0.97 -9.40
N ILE A 143 -12.56 -2.29 -9.44
CA ILE A 143 -11.65 -3.26 -10.06
C ILE A 143 -12.26 -3.75 -11.37
N ALA A 144 -11.59 -3.46 -12.46
CA ALA A 144 -11.89 -3.93 -13.80
C ALA A 144 -10.57 -4.34 -14.46
N PHE A 145 -10.48 -5.59 -14.89
CA PHE A 145 -9.25 -6.09 -15.51
C PHE A 145 -9.20 -5.75 -17.00
N ASP A 146 -8.02 -5.38 -17.47
CA ASP A 146 -7.73 -5.27 -18.89
C ASP A 146 -7.27 -6.62 -19.48
N GLU A 147 -6.88 -6.62 -20.76
CA GLU A 147 -6.42 -7.81 -21.47
C GLU A 147 -5.14 -8.44 -20.91
N ASN A 148 -4.35 -7.68 -20.15
CA ASN A 148 -3.12 -8.11 -19.50
C ASN A 148 -3.37 -8.61 -18.06
N GLY A 149 -4.58 -8.39 -17.52
CA GLY A 149 -4.92 -8.66 -16.12
C GLY A 149 -4.56 -7.53 -15.18
N ASP A 150 -4.22 -6.35 -15.72
CA ASP A 150 -3.98 -5.14 -14.94
C ASP A 150 -5.30 -4.44 -14.56
N VAL A 151 -5.25 -3.56 -13.58
CA VAL A 151 -6.37 -2.70 -13.16
C VAL A 151 -6.03 -1.24 -13.46
N PRO A 152 -6.21 -0.76 -14.70
CA PRO A 152 -5.79 0.59 -15.12
C PRO A 152 -6.46 1.73 -14.37
N SER A 153 -7.64 1.47 -13.78
CA SER A 153 -8.37 2.45 -12.99
C SER A 153 -7.82 2.66 -11.58
N LEU A 154 -6.92 1.77 -11.11
CA LEU A 154 -6.35 1.86 -9.78
C LEU A 154 -5.42 3.07 -9.68
N LYS A 155 -5.75 3.99 -8.78
CA LYS A 155 -4.93 5.19 -8.57
C LYS A 155 -3.74 4.88 -7.67
N ILE A 156 -2.61 5.49 -8.00
CA ILE A 156 -1.45 5.51 -7.13
C ILE A 156 -1.42 6.88 -6.43
N TYR A 157 -1.27 6.83 -5.13
CA TYR A 157 -1.18 7.99 -4.25
C TYR A 157 0.22 8.08 -3.65
N VAL A 158 0.60 9.26 -3.19
CA VAL A 158 1.76 9.44 -2.34
C VAL A 158 1.30 9.73 -0.93
N GLY A 159 1.69 8.90 0.02
CA GLY A 159 1.51 9.16 1.44
C GLY A 159 2.75 9.78 2.05
N GLN A 160 2.59 10.42 3.20
CA GLN A 160 3.68 10.86 4.05
C GLN A 160 3.41 10.42 5.49
N VAL A 161 4.45 9.90 6.15
CA VAL A 161 4.36 9.59 7.58
C VAL A 161 4.42 10.88 8.37
N ARG A 162 3.37 11.16 9.15
CA ARG A 162 3.29 12.28 10.09
C ARG A 162 2.77 11.76 11.43
N ASP A 163 3.53 12.01 12.47
CA ASP A 163 3.19 11.60 13.85
C ASP A 163 2.81 10.12 14.00
N GLY A 164 3.55 9.26 13.28
CA GLY A 164 3.34 7.81 13.30
C GLY A 164 2.15 7.30 12.48
N VAL A 165 1.53 8.17 11.67
CA VAL A 165 0.39 7.80 10.80
C VAL A 165 0.73 8.11 9.35
N MET A 166 0.40 7.17 8.45
CA MET A 166 0.45 7.39 7.01
C MET A 166 -0.75 8.25 6.61
N GLN A 167 -0.49 9.39 5.99
CA GLN A 167 -1.52 10.34 5.54
C GLN A 167 -1.24 10.71 4.08
N PRO A 168 -2.25 11.11 3.29
CA PRO A 168 -2.01 11.66 1.97
C PRO A 168 -1.00 12.82 2.03
N ALA A 169 -0.02 12.83 1.13
CA ALA A 169 0.92 13.94 1.02
C ALA A 169 0.21 15.20 0.51
N GLU A 170 0.71 16.37 0.88
CA GLU A 170 0.15 17.64 0.41
C GLU A 170 0.38 17.84 -1.09
N GLY A 171 -0.58 18.45 -1.78
CA GLY A 171 -0.46 18.83 -3.19
C GLY A 171 -0.88 17.75 -4.19
N GLN A 172 -1.67 16.73 -3.78
CA GLN A 172 -2.25 15.73 -4.67
C GLN A 172 -3.69 16.03 -5.05
#